data_d663a1098593e0cc2a53a6b868f40a1c
#
_entry.id   d663a1098593e0cc2a53a6b868f40a1c
#
_cell.length_a   1.000
_cell.length_b   1.000
_cell.length_c   1.000
_cell.angle_alpha   90.00
_cell.angle_beta   90.00
_cell.angle_gamma   90.00
#
_symmetry.space_group_name_H-M   'P 1'
#
loop_
_entity.id
_entity.type
_entity.pdbx_description
1 polymer ?
#
loop_
_entity_poly.entity_id
_entity_poly.type
_entity_poly.pdbx_seq_one_letter_code
_entity_poly.pdbx_strand_id
1 'polypeptide(L)'
;MISRWKWMLKQTFKKLWFRATLFAIVAIITALLSILFKSMIPESVSVKVGAEAVDNILNILASSMLAVTTFSLSIMVTAYGSATTNVTPRATRLVVEDVTTQNVLATFIGSFLFSLVGIIALNMGAYGERGRVILFIVTLVVIALILITLLRWIQHLTSLGRVGETTAKVEQAAIETFIARARNPCLGGYPWLENNEQPKGTVAVYPKKIGYVE
;
A
#
# COMPACT_ATOMS: atom_id res chain seq x y z
N MET A 1 25.46 6.07 8.11
CA MET A 1 24.77 6.65 6.94
C MET A 1 23.84 5.67 6.21
N ILE A 2 24.20 4.41 6.07
CA ILE A 2 23.41 3.37 5.37
C ILE A 2 22.01 3.13 5.99
N SER A 3 21.86 3.33 7.29
CA SER A 3 20.60 3.10 8.02
C SER A 3 19.48 4.10 7.66
N ARG A 4 19.80 5.39 7.48
CA ARG A 4 18.81 6.43 7.12
C ARG A 4 18.24 6.24 5.72
N TRP A 5 19.08 5.88 4.76
CA TRP A 5 18.67 5.61 3.37
C TRP A 5 17.77 4.38 3.27
N LYS A 6 18.10 3.30 3.98
CA LYS A 6 17.25 2.09 4.06
C LYS A 6 15.90 2.39 4.70
N TRP A 7 15.88 3.23 5.74
CA TRP A 7 14.64 3.64 6.40
C TRP A 7 13.77 4.52 5.49
N MET A 8 14.37 5.52 4.81
CA MET A 8 13.66 6.38 3.85
C MET A 8 13.11 5.56 2.67
N LEU A 9 13.90 4.65 2.10
CA LEU A 9 13.44 3.75 1.05
C LEU A 9 12.25 2.91 1.52
N LYS A 10 12.35 2.27 2.70
CA LYS A 10 11.28 1.44 3.26
C LYS A 10 9.99 2.25 3.49
N GLN A 11 10.09 3.52 3.83
CA GLN A 11 8.95 4.40 4.03
C GLN A 11 8.34 4.87 2.70
N THR A 12 9.17 5.10 1.67
CA THR A 12 8.71 5.47 0.31
C THR A 12 8.02 4.29 -0.38
N PHE A 13 8.53 3.07 -0.21
CA PHE A 13 7.90 1.83 -0.73
C PHE A 13 6.50 1.56 -0.14
N LYS A 14 6.17 2.16 1.01
CA LYS A 14 4.83 2.06 1.61
C LYS A 14 3.82 3.04 1.01
N LYS A 15 4.27 4.06 0.27
CA LYS A 15 3.37 5.07 -0.30
C LYS A 15 2.63 4.51 -1.53
N LEU A 16 1.33 4.73 -1.58
CA LEU A 16 0.43 4.27 -2.66
C LEU A 16 0.92 4.70 -4.04
N TRP A 17 1.29 5.97 -4.21
CA TRP A 17 1.74 6.51 -5.49
C TRP A 17 3.02 5.85 -6.01
N PHE A 18 3.95 5.49 -5.11
CA PHE A 18 5.20 4.83 -5.50
C PHE A 18 4.95 3.43 -6.07
N ARG A 19 4.01 2.69 -5.49
CA ARG A 19 3.64 1.36 -6.00
C ARG A 19 2.89 1.45 -7.33
N ALA A 20 2.00 2.44 -7.48
CA ALA A 20 1.29 2.67 -8.73
C ALA A 20 2.25 3.05 -9.87
N THR A 21 3.24 3.92 -9.61
CA THR A 21 4.26 4.28 -10.61
C THR A 21 5.15 3.10 -11.00
N LEU A 22 5.37 2.14 -10.11
CA LEU A 22 6.14 0.93 -10.41
C LEU A 22 5.48 0.10 -11.52
N PHE A 23 4.15 0.02 -11.58
CA PHE A 23 3.44 -0.63 -12.69
C PHE A 23 3.62 0.11 -14.03
N ALA A 24 3.62 1.44 -14.01
CA ALA A 24 3.92 2.22 -15.21
C ALA A 24 5.36 1.98 -15.69
N ILE A 25 6.31 1.88 -14.75
CA ILE A 25 7.71 1.53 -15.07
C ILE A 25 7.79 0.12 -15.65
N VAL A 26 7.06 -0.85 -15.10
CA VAL A 26 6.99 -2.22 -15.66
C VAL A 26 6.47 -2.17 -17.09
N ALA A 27 5.45 -1.39 -17.40
CA ALA A 27 4.96 -1.24 -18.78
C ALA A 27 6.02 -0.67 -19.73
N ILE A 28 6.75 0.37 -19.30
CA ILE A 28 7.85 0.95 -20.08
C ILE A 28 8.97 -0.06 -20.28
N ILE A 29 9.37 -0.77 -19.22
CA ILE A 29 10.39 -1.84 -19.31
C ILE A 29 9.93 -2.93 -20.27
N THR A 30 8.66 -3.34 -20.22
CA THR A 30 8.10 -4.33 -21.15
C THR A 30 8.22 -3.86 -22.60
N ALA A 31 7.95 -2.58 -22.87
CA ALA A 31 8.12 -2.00 -24.20
C ALA A 31 9.59 -2.05 -24.65
N LEU A 32 10.53 -1.68 -23.79
CA LEU A 32 11.96 -1.72 -24.09
C LEU A 32 12.48 -3.16 -24.29
N LEU A 33 12.08 -4.09 -23.42
CA LEU A 33 12.43 -5.51 -23.55
C LEU A 33 11.87 -6.11 -24.84
N SER A 34 10.68 -5.71 -25.24
CA SER A 34 10.08 -6.13 -26.50
C SER A 34 10.95 -5.78 -27.72
N ILE A 35 11.57 -4.60 -27.72
CA ILE A 35 12.47 -4.16 -28.78
C ILE A 35 13.76 -5.02 -28.77
N LEU A 36 14.31 -5.30 -27.58
CA LEU A 36 15.55 -6.06 -27.42
C LEU A 36 15.39 -7.55 -27.78
N PHE A 37 14.29 -8.16 -27.37
CA PHE A 37 14.02 -9.59 -27.55
C PHE A 37 13.25 -9.94 -28.83
N LYS A 38 13.04 -8.97 -29.72
CA LYS A 38 12.33 -9.14 -31.00
C LYS A 38 12.87 -10.29 -31.86
N SER A 39 14.19 -10.55 -31.82
CA SER A 39 14.85 -11.59 -32.61
C SER A 39 14.69 -13.01 -32.07
N MET A 40 14.29 -13.18 -30.77
CA MET A 40 14.17 -14.51 -30.15
C MET A 40 12.78 -15.13 -30.33
N ILE A 41 11.77 -14.39 -30.80
CA ILE A 41 10.40 -14.89 -30.92
C ILE A 41 10.16 -15.46 -32.30
N PRO A 42 9.74 -16.76 -32.43
CA PRO A 42 9.39 -17.37 -33.70
C PRO A 42 8.19 -16.68 -34.37
N GLU A 43 8.22 -16.54 -35.69
CA GLU A 43 7.13 -15.91 -36.46
C GLU A 43 5.79 -16.62 -36.31
N SER A 44 5.82 -17.94 -36.16
CA SER A 44 4.60 -18.75 -35.99
C SER A 44 3.74 -18.42 -34.77
N VAL A 45 4.32 -17.82 -33.73
CA VAL A 45 3.61 -17.40 -32.51
C VAL A 45 3.09 -15.98 -32.66
N SER A 46 3.81 -15.14 -33.35
CA SER A 46 3.48 -13.72 -33.58
C SER A 46 2.17 -13.55 -34.36
N VAL A 47 1.94 -14.40 -35.37
CA VAL A 47 0.74 -14.37 -36.22
C VAL A 47 -0.54 -14.73 -35.45
N LYS A 48 -0.44 -15.52 -34.37
CA LYS A 48 -1.59 -15.95 -33.57
C LYS A 48 -2.08 -14.89 -32.57
N VAL A 49 -1.20 -13.97 -32.17
CA VAL A 49 -1.53 -12.89 -31.22
C VAL A 49 -1.77 -11.60 -31.99
N GLY A 50 -2.99 -11.38 -32.42
CA GLY A 50 -3.39 -10.14 -33.13
C GLY A 50 -3.24 -8.91 -32.26
N ALA A 51 -2.80 -7.79 -32.86
CA ALA A 51 -2.71 -6.49 -32.15
C ALA A 51 -4.03 -6.08 -31.54
N GLU A 52 -5.10 -6.30 -32.27
CA GLU A 52 -6.46 -5.96 -31.90
C GLU A 52 -6.93 -6.71 -30.65
N ALA A 53 -6.54 -7.98 -30.48
CA ALA A 53 -6.86 -8.74 -29.28
C ALA A 53 -6.16 -8.19 -28.04
N VAL A 54 -4.88 -7.79 -28.15
CA VAL A 54 -4.11 -7.20 -27.05
C VAL A 54 -4.66 -5.82 -26.70
N ASP A 55 -4.97 -5.01 -27.69
CA ASP A 55 -5.56 -3.66 -27.49
C ASP A 55 -6.90 -3.76 -26.78
N ASN A 56 -7.78 -4.65 -27.22
CA ASN A 56 -9.07 -4.88 -26.58
C ASN A 56 -8.95 -5.31 -25.11
N ILE A 57 -8.02 -6.21 -24.80
CA ILE A 57 -7.77 -6.66 -23.43
C ILE A 57 -7.26 -5.50 -22.57
N LEU A 58 -6.32 -4.70 -23.06
CA LEU A 58 -5.79 -3.55 -22.34
C LEU A 58 -6.86 -2.47 -22.12
N ASN A 59 -7.74 -2.22 -23.11
CA ASN A 59 -8.86 -1.29 -22.98
C ASN A 59 -9.88 -1.75 -21.93
N ILE A 60 -10.22 -3.06 -21.91
CA ILE A 60 -11.09 -3.64 -20.88
C ILE A 60 -10.44 -3.51 -19.50
N LEU A 61 -9.13 -3.78 -19.37
CA LEU A 61 -8.40 -3.63 -18.13
C LEU A 61 -8.40 -2.17 -17.66
N ALA A 62 -8.10 -1.21 -18.54
CA ALA A 62 -8.08 0.20 -18.20
C ALA A 62 -9.43 0.65 -17.64
N SER A 63 -10.51 0.40 -18.39
CA SER A 63 -11.86 0.82 -17.99
C SER A 63 -12.36 0.11 -16.72
N SER A 64 -12.14 -1.20 -16.61
CA SER A 64 -12.57 -1.97 -15.44
C SER A 64 -11.78 -1.61 -14.19
N MET A 65 -10.46 -1.42 -14.29
CA MET A 65 -9.63 -1.06 -13.15
C MET A 65 -9.91 0.35 -12.64
N LEU A 66 -10.23 1.29 -13.53
CA LEU A 66 -10.68 2.61 -13.12
C LEU A 66 -12.00 2.55 -12.34
N ALA A 67 -12.97 1.78 -12.84
CA ALA A 67 -14.26 1.58 -12.19
C ALA A 67 -14.11 0.91 -10.81
N VAL A 68 -13.33 -0.17 -10.72
CA VAL A 68 -13.06 -0.88 -9.46
C VAL A 68 -12.31 0.01 -8.46
N THR A 69 -11.37 0.83 -8.92
CA THR A 69 -10.65 1.79 -8.07
C THR A 69 -11.61 2.80 -7.45
N THR A 70 -12.48 3.39 -8.26
CA THR A 70 -13.46 4.40 -7.81
C THR A 70 -14.44 3.79 -6.81
N PHE A 71 -14.94 2.59 -7.10
CA PHE A 71 -15.82 1.84 -6.21
C PHE A 71 -15.12 1.50 -4.88
N SER A 72 -13.90 1.00 -4.94
CA SER A 72 -13.10 0.67 -3.74
C SER A 72 -12.82 1.89 -2.88
N LEU A 73 -12.52 3.03 -3.50
CA LEU A 73 -12.33 4.29 -2.79
C LEU A 73 -13.62 4.76 -2.10
N SER A 74 -14.77 4.63 -2.78
CA SER A 74 -16.07 4.98 -2.21
C SER A 74 -16.40 4.14 -0.97
N ILE A 75 -16.17 2.82 -1.02
CA ILE A 75 -16.36 1.92 0.13
C ILE A 75 -15.41 2.33 1.27
N MET A 76 -14.15 2.62 0.96
CA MET A 76 -13.16 3.02 1.96
C MET A 76 -13.59 4.31 2.68
N VAL A 77 -14.04 5.32 1.92
CA VAL A 77 -14.53 6.59 2.51
C VAL A 77 -15.74 6.34 3.40
N THR A 78 -16.68 5.49 2.97
CA THR A 78 -17.86 5.14 3.77
C THR A 78 -17.47 4.38 5.06
N ALA A 79 -16.56 3.41 4.96
CA ALA A 79 -16.08 2.65 6.10
C ALA A 79 -15.35 3.56 7.11
N TYR A 80 -14.54 4.50 6.64
CA TYR A 80 -13.87 5.47 7.51
C TYR A 80 -14.87 6.44 8.15
N GLY A 81 -15.85 6.90 7.41
CA GLY A 81 -16.94 7.72 7.96
C GLY A 81 -17.65 7.01 9.11
N SER A 82 -18.02 5.75 8.92
CA SER A 82 -18.65 4.92 9.98
C SER A 82 -17.72 4.69 11.18
N ALA A 83 -16.42 4.46 10.94
CA ALA A 83 -15.46 4.27 12.02
C ALA A 83 -15.24 5.54 12.84
N THR A 84 -15.25 6.73 12.21
CA THR A 84 -15.00 8.01 12.89
C THR A 84 -16.14 8.42 13.83
N THR A 85 -17.37 8.01 13.53
CA THR A 85 -18.54 8.34 14.37
C THR A 85 -18.61 7.51 15.65
N ASN A 86 -17.99 6.32 15.68
CA ASN A 86 -18.15 5.35 16.75
C ASN A 86 -16.90 5.15 17.62
N VAL A 87 -15.77 5.79 17.29
CA VAL A 87 -14.49 5.63 18.01
C VAL A 87 -13.79 6.96 18.25
N THR A 88 -12.86 6.95 19.21
CA THR A 88 -12.07 8.13 19.54
C THR A 88 -11.14 8.52 18.38
N PRO A 89 -10.77 9.82 18.22
CA PRO A 89 -9.88 10.29 17.15
C PRO A 89 -8.53 9.55 17.08
N ARG A 90 -8.05 9.04 18.21
CA ARG A 90 -6.79 8.28 18.27
C ARG A 90 -6.94 6.88 17.67
N ALA A 91 -8.07 6.22 17.88
CA ALA A 91 -8.38 4.91 17.30
C ALA A 91 -8.69 5.02 15.80
N THR A 92 -9.29 6.11 15.35
CA THR A 92 -9.54 6.38 13.91
C THR A 92 -8.27 6.31 13.09
N ARG A 93 -7.15 6.84 13.60
CA ARG A 93 -5.87 6.82 12.90
C ARG A 93 -5.37 5.40 12.61
N LEU A 94 -5.57 4.46 13.54
CA LEU A 94 -5.19 3.04 13.37
C LEU A 94 -6.00 2.34 12.28
N VAL A 95 -7.25 2.77 12.06
CA VAL A 95 -8.13 2.22 11.02
C VAL A 95 -7.77 2.80 9.65
N VAL A 96 -7.47 4.11 9.58
CA VAL A 96 -7.14 4.81 8.33
C VAL A 96 -5.79 4.37 7.74
N GLU A 97 -4.82 4.00 8.58
CA GLU A 97 -3.49 3.53 8.14
C GLU A 97 -3.47 2.05 7.71
N ASP A 98 -4.59 1.52 7.17
CA ASP A 98 -4.65 0.13 6.72
C ASP A 98 -3.81 -0.12 5.47
N VAL A 99 -2.72 -0.87 5.65
CA VAL A 99 -1.75 -1.21 4.61
C VAL A 99 -2.38 -2.09 3.51
N THR A 100 -3.36 -2.93 3.85
CA THR A 100 -4.03 -3.83 2.91
C THR A 100 -4.81 -3.03 1.87
N THR A 101 -5.63 -2.10 2.32
CA THR A 101 -6.38 -1.18 1.45
C THR A 101 -5.46 -0.37 0.53
N GLN A 102 -4.37 0.18 1.08
CA GLN A 102 -3.40 0.92 0.28
C GLN A 102 -2.74 0.05 -0.80
N ASN A 103 -2.41 -1.21 -0.49
CA ASN A 103 -1.81 -2.13 -1.44
C ASN A 103 -2.77 -2.49 -2.58
N VAL A 104 -4.02 -2.73 -2.25
CA VAL A 104 -5.08 -3.06 -3.22
C VAL A 104 -5.31 -1.89 -4.17
N LEU A 105 -5.52 -0.69 -3.65
CA LEU A 105 -5.70 0.51 -4.46
C LEU A 105 -4.48 0.78 -5.34
N ALA A 106 -3.26 0.61 -4.81
CA ALA A 106 -2.04 0.76 -5.58
C ALA A 106 -1.96 -0.23 -6.75
N THR A 107 -2.41 -1.47 -6.56
CA THR A 107 -2.44 -2.48 -7.62
C THR A 107 -3.47 -2.11 -8.69
N PHE A 108 -4.66 -1.68 -8.31
CA PHE A 108 -5.71 -1.31 -9.28
C PHE A 108 -5.32 -0.08 -10.09
N ILE A 109 -4.86 1.00 -9.44
CA ILE A 109 -4.36 2.21 -10.12
C ILE A 109 -3.14 1.86 -10.97
N GLY A 110 -2.24 1.05 -10.46
CA GLY A 110 -1.05 0.61 -11.19
C GLY A 110 -1.40 -0.18 -12.44
N SER A 111 -2.35 -1.10 -12.36
CA SER A 111 -2.82 -1.87 -13.51
C SER A 111 -3.53 -1.00 -14.55
N PHE A 112 -4.27 0.02 -14.11
CA PHE A 112 -4.82 1.04 -15.00
C PHE A 112 -3.70 1.78 -15.74
N LEU A 113 -2.69 2.26 -15.03
CA LEU A 113 -1.53 2.94 -15.63
C LEU A 113 -0.75 2.02 -16.58
N PHE A 114 -0.55 0.75 -16.20
CA PHE A 114 0.06 -0.25 -17.07
C PHE A 114 -0.71 -0.38 -18.39
N SER A 115 -2.03 -0.49 -18.31
CA SER A 115 -2.88 -0.62 -19.50
C SER A 115 -2.82 0.62 -20.38
N LEU A 116 -2.88 1.83 -19.80
CA LEU A 116 -2.76 3.08 -20.57
C LEU A 116 -1.41 3.18 -21.31
N VAL A 117 -0.32 2.93 -20.61
CA VAL A 117 1.02 2.96 -21.22
C VAL A 117 1.14 1.88 -22.28
N GLY A 118 0.58 0.70 -22.03
CA GLY A 118 0.54 -0.40 -23.00
C GLY A 118 -0.22 -0.04 -24.28
N ILE A 119 -1.40 0.56 -24.18
CA ILE A 119 -2.22 1.03 -25.31
C ILE A 119 -1.45 2.09 -26.10
N ILE A 120 -0.90 3.10 -25.43
CA ILE A 120 -0.13 4.16 -26.10
C ILE A 120 1.04 3.57 -26.86
N ALA A 121 1.84 2.72 -26.23
CA ALA A 121 3.02 2.12 -26.86
C ALA A 121 2.64 1.15 -28.00
N LEU A 122 1.49 0.45 -27.89
CA LEU A 122 0.96 -0.42 -28.95
C LEU A 122 0.54 0.41 -30.17
N ASN A 123 -0.20 1.50 -29.97
CA ASN A 123 -0.68 2.38 -31.03
C ASN A 123 0.46 3.17 -31.69
N MET A 124 1.52 3.47 -30.95
CA MET A 124 2.76 4.05 -31.53
C MET A 124 3.60 3.03 -32.33
N GLY A 125 3.20 1.75 -32.37
CA GLY A 125 3.93 0.70 -33.05
C GLY A 125 5.25 0.29 -32.36
N ALA A 126 5.47 0.69 -31.11
CA ALA A 126 6.72 0.44 -30.37
C ALA A 126 7.03 -1.05 -30.21
N TYR A 127 6.03 -1.90 -30.13
CA TYR A 127 6.22 -3.35 -29.93
C TYR A 127 6.56 -4.13 -31.21
N GLY A 128 6.17 -3.67 -32.40
CA GLY A 128 6.25 -4.44 -33.62
C GLY A 128 5.43 -5.76 -33.50
N GLU A 129 5.44 -6.59 -34.57
CA GLU A 129 4.63 -7.82 -34.57
C GLU A 129 5.06 -8.85 -33.51
N ARG A 130 6.36 -9.08 -33.36
CA ARG A 130 6.90 -10.06 -32.39
C ARG A 130 6.83 -9.57 -30.94
N GLY A 131 6.99 -8.28 -30.74
CA GLY A 131 6.96 -7.70 -29.39
C GLY A 131 5.58 -7.70 -28.73
N ARG A 132 4.50 -7.78 -29.52
CA ARG A 132 3.12 -7.92 -29.01
C ARG A 132 2.93 -9.18 -28.18
N VAL A 133 3.65 -10.27 -28.47
CA VAL A 133 3.61 -11.51 -27.70
C VAL A 133 4.15 -11.30 -26.28
N ILE A 134 5.22 -10.52 -26.13
CA ILE A 134 5.78 -10.19 -24.81
C ILE A 134 4.76 -9.37 -24.01
N LEU A 135 4.19 -8.33 -24.64
CA LEU A 135 3.14 -7.53 -24.01
C LEU A 135 1.96 -8.39 -23.58
N PHE A 136 1.51 -9.31 -24.41
CA PHE A 136 0.42 -10.23 -24.10
C PHE A 136 0.73 -11.11 -22.87
N ILE A 137 1.93 -11.71 -22.82
CA ILE A 137 2.35 -12.54 -21.66
C ILE A 137 2.39 -11.71 -20.38
N VAL A 138 2.99 -10.51 -20.42
CA VAL A 138 3.03 -9.62 -19.26
C VAL A 138 1.62 -9.19 -18.84
N THR A 139 0.73 -8.92 -19.80
CA THR A 139 -0.67 -8.60 -19.52
C THR A 139 -1.38 -9.76 -18.82
N LEU A 140 -1.15 -11.01 -19.21
CA LEU A 140 -1.70 -12.18 -18.51
C LEU A 140 -1.20 -12.28 -17.07
N VAL A 141 0.08 -11.99 -16.82
CA VAL A 141 0.63 -11.94 -15.45
C VAL A 141 -0.03 -10.83 -14.64
N VAL A 142 -0.23 -9.64 -15.23
CA VAL A 142 -0.93 -8.53 -14.56
C VAL A 142 -2.37 -8.90 -14.26
N ILE A 143 -3.08 -9.57 -15.18
CA ILE A 143 -4.45 -10.07 -14.94
C ILE A 143 -4.48 -11.05 -13.76
N ALA A 144 -3.56 -12.01 -13.71
CA ALA A 144 -3.49 -12.95 -12.59
C ALA A 144 -3.26 -12.24 -11.26
N LEU A 145 -2.39 -11.24 -11.24
CA LEU A 145 -2.13 -10.42 -10.06
C LEU A 145 -3.36 -9.60 -9.64
N ILE A 146 -4.09 -9.04 -10.60
CA ILE A 146 -5.37 -8.34 -10.35
C ILE A 146 -6.38 -9.29 -9.72
N LEU A 147 -6.56 -10.49 -10.27
CA LEU A 147 -7.53 -11.48 -9.76
C LEU A 147 -7.20 -11.86 -8.31
N ILE A 148 -5.95 -12.16 -8.01
CA ILE A 148 -5.51 -12.49 -6.64
C ILE A 148 -5.77 -11.29 -5.70
N THR A 149 -5.47 -10.08 -6.15
CA THR A 149 -5.68 -8.86 -5.35
C THR A 149 -7.16 -8.60 -5.14
N LEU A 150 -8.00 -8.82 -6.15
CA LEU A 150 -9.45 -8.64 -6.07
C LEU A 150 -10.07 -9.61 -5.07
N LEU A 151 -9.69 -10.90 -5.11
CA LEU A 151 -10.16 -11.89 -4.15
C LEU A 151 -9.76 -11.53 -2.71
N ARG A 152 -8.51 -11.10 -2.50
CA ARG A 152 -8.06 -10.60 -1.19
C ARG A 152 -8.83 -9.36 -0.76
N TRP A 153 -9.14 -8.47 -1.70
CA TRP A 153 -9.93 -7.26 -1.43
C TRP A 153 -11.35 -7.60 -0.99
N ILE A 154 -12.02 -8.51 -1.67
CA ILE A 154 -13.36 -8.96 -1.29
C ILE A 154 -13.35 -9.53 0.13
N GLN A 155 -12.39 -10.38 0.48
CA GLN A 155 -12.23 -10.90 1.85
C GLN A 155 -11.99 -9.77 2.85
N HIS A 156 -11.16 -8.79 2.50
CA HIS A 156 -10.87 -7.66 3.37
C HIS A 156 -12.11 -6.76 3.58
N LEU A 157 -12.93 -6.55 2.55
CA LEU A 157 -14.17 -5.79 2.65
C LEU A 157 -15.16 -6.41 3.67
N THR A 158 -15.19 -7.73 3.79
CA THR A 158 -16.08 -8.41 4.76
C THR A 158 -15.65 -8.16 6.21
N SER A 159 -14.41 -7.76 6.45
CA SER A 159 -13.87 -7.43 7.77
C SER A 159 -13.93 -5.93 8.08
N LEU A 160 -13.94 -5.07 7.04
CA LEU A 160 -14.07 -3.63 7.22
C LEU A 160 -15.41 -3.25 7.86
N GLY A 161 -15.34 -2.39 8.87
CA GLY A 161 -16.53 -1.89 9.58
C GLY A 161 -17.05 -2.81 10.69
N ARG A 162 -16.44 -3.97 10.95
CA ARG A 162 -16.76 -4.78 12.13
C ARG A 162 -16.14 -4.13 13.38
N VAL A 163 -16.98 -3.81 14.36
CA VAL A 163 -16.53 -3.24 15.65
C VAL A 163 -15.46 -4.11 16.32
N GLY A 164 -15.59 -5.43 16.23
CA GLY A 164 -14.62 -6.39 16.78
C GLY A 164 -13.21 -6.26 16.19
N GLU A 165 -13.08 -5.96 14.91
CA GLU A 165 -11.76 -5.80 14.28
C GLU A 165 -11.10 -4.47 14.68
N THR A 166 -11.90 -3.41 14.77
CA THR A 166 -11.43 -2.12 15.31
C THR A 166 -10.96 -2.26 16.75
N THR A 167 -11.72 -2.97 17.57
CA THR A 167 -11.36 -3.26 18.97
C THR A 167 -10.08 -4.09 19.06
N ALA A 168 -9.93 -5.12 18.23
CA ALA A 168 -8.72 -5.95 18.19
C ALA A 168 -7.47 -5.15 17.79
N LYS A 169 -7.58 -4.23 16.82
CA LYS A 169 -6.46 -3.33 16.43
C LYS A 169 -6.06 -2.39 17.57
N VAL A 170 -7.04 -1.84 18.29
CA VAL A 170 -6.79 -0.98 19.47
C VAL A 170 -6.16 -1.79 20.60
N GLU A 171 -6.67 -2.98 20.87
CA GLU A 171 -6.13 -3.90 21.86
C GLU A 171 -4.67 -4.26 21.56
N GLN A 172 -4.36 -4.64 20.32
CA GLN A 172 -3.00 -4.98 19.92
C GLN A 172 -2.05 -3.80 20.11
N ALA A 173 -2.44 -2.59 19.69
CA ALA A 173 -1.63 -1.38 19.86
C ALA A 173 -1.43 -1.04 21.34
N ALA A 174 -2.45 -1.26 22.19
CA ALA A 174 -2.38 -1.08 23.64
C ALA A 174 -1.41 -2.10 24.26
N ILE A 175 -1.53 -3.39 23.90
CA ILE A 175 -0.65 -4.47 24.40
C ILE A 175 0.81 -4.17 24.07
N GLU A 176 1.14 -3.79 22.84
CA GLU A 176 2.50 -3.43 22.45
C GLU A 176 3.07 -2.29 23.31
N THR A 177 2.22 -1.27 23.57
CA THR A 177 2.60 -0.13 24.41
C THR A 177 2.80 -0.55 25.86
N PHE A 178 1.91 -1.40 26.40
CA PHE A 178 2.02 -1.93 27.76
C PHE A 178 3.27 -2.79 27.93
N ILE A 179 3.58 -3.67 26.98
CA ILE A 179 4.79 -4.50 27.02
C ILE A 179 6.05 -3.62 26.99
N ALA A 180 6.08 -2.61 26.12
CA ALA A 180 7.19 -1.68 26.04
C ALA A 180 7.37 -0.91 27.36
N ARG A 181 6.26 -0.48 27.99
CA ARG A 181 6.27 0.20 29.27
C ARG A 181 6.68 -0.73 30.43
N ALA A 182 6.19 -1.98 30.42
CA ALA A 182 6.55 -2.97 31.43
C ALA A 182 8.05 -3.32 31.39
N ARG A 183 8.67 -3.32 30.18
CA ARG A 183 10.12 -3.51 30.04
C ARG A 183 10.95 -2.32 30.51
N ASN A 184 10.41 -1.14 30.47
CA ASN A 184 11.09 0.11 30.89
C ASN A 184 10.12 0.99 31.69
N PRO A 185 9.75 0.57 32.92
CA PRO A 185 8.71 1.23 33.71
C PRO A 185 9.07 2.66 34.10
N CYS A 186 10.34 2.94 34.26
CA CYS A 186 10.85 4.23 34.72
C CYS A 186 11.47 5.08 33.59
N LEU A 187 11.30 4.71 32.30
CA LEU A 187 11.84 5.43 31.13
C LEU A 187 13.36 5.73 31.22
N GLY A 188 14.11 4.79 31.80
CA GLY A 188 15.57 4.96 32.00
C GLY A 188 15.94 5.59 33.33
N GLY A 189 14.98 6.03 34.13
CA GLY A 189 15.18 6.47 35.51
C GLY A 189 15.17 5.32 36.52
N TYR A 190 15.56 5.61 37.74
CA TYR A 190 15.40 4.67 38.86
C TYR A 190 14.08 4.96 39.60
N PRO A 191 13.35 3.91 40.02
CA PRO A 191 12.14 4.09 40.82
C PRO A 191 12.50 4.74 42.15
N TRP A 192 11.75 5.80 42.53
CA TRP A 192 11.87 6.38 43.83
C TRP A 192 11.18 5.47 44.85
N LEU A 193 11.94 4.84 45.71
CA LEU A 193 11.42 4.07 46.82
C LEU A 193 11.44 4.95 48.08
N GLU A 194 10.45 4.81 48.97
CA GLU A 194 10.36 5.61 50.18
C GLU A 194 11.61 5.56 51.07
N ASN A 195 12.40 4.49 50.97
CA ASN A 195 13.65 4.31 51.69
C ASN A 195 14.89 4.90 51.02
N ASN A 196 14.75 5.53 49.88
CA ASN A 196 15.89 6.15 49.21
C ASN A 196 16.17 7.52 49.83
N GLU A 197 17.40 7.70 50.36
CA GLU A 197 17.83 9.02 50.78
C GLU A 197 17.82 10.00 49.60
N GLN A 198 17.33 11.21 49.84
CA GLN A 198 17.36 12.26 48.78
C GLN A 198 18.79 12.55 48.34
N PRO A 199 19.05 12.58 47.02
CA PRO A 199 20.39 12.92 46.55
C PRO A 199 20.85 14.26 47.13
N LYS A 200 22.07 14.32 47.67
CA LYS A 200 22.63 15.55 48.22
C LYS A 200 22.59 16.67 47.15
N GLY A 201 22.00 17.79 47.49
CA GLY A 201 21.87 18.95 46.60
C GLY A 201 20.52 19.07 45.88
N THR A 202 19.53 18.24 46.22
CA THR A 202 18.17 18.45 45.72
C THR A 202 17.49 19.63 46.44
N VAL A 203 16.85 20.47 45.63
CA VAL A 203 16.04 21.63 46.11
C VAL A 203 14.60 21.35 45.74
N ALA A 204 13.70 21.53 46.71
CA ALA A 204 12.26 21.36 46.47
C ALA A 204 11.77 22.54 45.60
N VAL A 205 11.18 22.22 44.46
CA VAL A 205 10.54 23.18 43.56
C VAL A 205 9.03 23.06 43.71
N TYR A 206 8.41 24.11 44.22
CA TYR A 206 6.95 24.14 44.39
C TYR A 206 6.30 24.88 43.22
N PRO A 207 5.21 24.39 42.64
CA PRO A 207 4.48 25.10 41.60
C PRO A 207 3.85 26.37 42.19
N LYS A 208 3.91 27.48 41.45
CA LYS A 208 3.31 28.75 41.87
C LYS A 208 1.77 28.75 41.77
N LYS A 209 1.20 27.82 41.01
CA LYS A 209 -0.24 27.64 40.85
C LYS A 209 -0.53 26.15 40.75
N ILE A 210 -1.73 25.75 41.17
CA ILE A 210 -2.23 24.38 41.01
C ILE A 210 -2.43 24.15 39.50
N GLY A 211 -1.82 23.12 38.94
CA GLY A 211 -1.92 22.74 37.53
C GLY A 211 -1.44 21.31 37.31
N TYR A 212 -1.63 20.80 36.08
CA TYR A 212 -1.08 19.53 35.66
C TYR A 212 0.29 19.77 35.04
N VAL A 213 1.19 18.82 35.25
CA VAL A 213 2.48 18.77 34.54
C VAL A 213 2.24 18.09 33.21
N GLU A 214 2.44 18.76 32.10
CA GLU A 214 2.41 18.21 30.73
C GLU A 214 3.70 17.48 30.38
#